data_a5865de704f93b83e1f9414a9b059be7
#
_entry.id   a5865de704f93b83e1f9414a9b059be7
#
_cell.length_a   1.000
_cell.length_b   1.000
_cell.length_c   1.000
_cell.angle_alpha   90.00
_cell.angle_beta   90.00
_cell.angle_gamma   90.00
#
_symmetry.space_group_name_H-M   'P 1'
#
loop_
_entity.id
_entity.type
_entity.pdbx_description
1 polymer ?
#
loop_
_entity_poly.entity_id
_entity_poly.type
_entity_poly.pdbx_seq_one_letter_code
_entity_poly.pdbx_strand_id
1 'polypeptide(L)'
;MIKSFRHKGLERFFRKNDSRGIQVQHASRVGRILSLLDEASSPEQLNIPGLFLHPLKGERKGEWAMTVSGNWRVTFCFDGEDVIAVNLEDYH
;
A
#
# COMPACT_ATOMS: atom_id res chain seq x y z
N MET A 1 -2.40 11.98 1.35
CA MET A 1 -3.12 11.73 0.07
C MET A 1 -2.26 10.89 -0.86
N ILE A 2 -2.85 9.89 -1.52
CA ILE A 2 -2.11 9.07 -2.48
C ILE A 2 -2.00 9.84 -3.80
N LYS A 3 -0.77 10.07 -4.26
CA LYS A 3 -0.51 10.84 -5.48
C LYS A 3 -0.16 9.97 -6.69
N SER A 4 0.42 8.78 -6.48
CA SER A 4 0.79 7.92 -7.60
C SER A 4 0.76 6.45 -7.24
N PHE A 5 0.59 5.62 -8.25
CA PHE A 5 0.55 4.17 -8.14
C PHE A 5 1.50 3.56 -9.17
N ARG A 6 2.16 2.47 -8.76
CA ARG A 6 2.92 1.62 -9.68
C ARG A 6 2.06 0.49 -10.23
N HIS A 7 1.02 0.09 -9.50
CA HIS A 7 0.13 -1.02 -9.86
C HIS A 7 -1.18 -0.46 -10.40
N LYS A 8 -1.45 -0.71 -11.68
CA LYS A 8 -2.63 -0.14 -12.33
C LYS A 8 -3.94 -0.66 -11.75
N GLY A 9 -3.97 -1.92 -11.32
CA GLY A 9 -5.15 -2.49 -10.69
C GLY A 9 -5.49 -1.82 -9.37
N LEU A 10 -4.46 -1.47 -8.58
CA LEU A 10 -4.68 -0.71 -7.35
C LEU A 10 -5.24 0.67 -7.64
N GLU A 11 -4.72 1.32 -8.66
CA GLU A 11 -5.19 2.66 -9.03
C GLU A 11 -6.67 2.62 -9.44
N ARG A 12 -7.06 1.67 -10.27
CA ARG A 12 -8.46 1.52 -10.66
C ARG A 12 -9.36 1.22 -9.47
N PHE A 13 -8.88 0.35 -8.57
CA PHE A 13 -9.63 0.01 -7.38
C PHE A 13 -9.85 1.25 -6.49
N PHE A 14 -8.80 2.01 -6.27
CA PHE A 14 -8.87 3.19 -5.43
C PHE A 14 -9.72 4.32 -6.05
N ARG A 15 -9.50 4.61 -7.33
CA ARG A 15 -10.14 5.77 -7.98
C ARG A 15 -11.54 5.47 -8.52
N LYS A 16 -11.81 4.23 -8.92
CA LYS A 16 -13.04 3.86 -9.62
C LYS A 16 -13.81 2.73 -8.95
N ASN A 17 -13.34 2.26 -7.82
CA ASN A 17 -13.92 1.12 -7.11
C ASN A 17 -14.03 -0.13 -8.00
N ASP A 18 -13.07 -0.30 -8.91
CA ASP A 18 -13.00 -1.41 -9.84
C ASP A 18 -11.96 -2.40 -9.35
N SER A 19 -12.40 -3.52 -8.78
CA SER A 19 -11.52 -4.50 -8.14
C SER A 19 -11.04 -5.61 -9.07
N ARG A 20 -11.28 -5.51 -10.37
CA ARG A 20 -10.95 -6.60 -11.31
C ARG A 20 -9.47 -6.93 -11.36
N GLY A 21 -8.60 -5.99 -11.04
CA GLY A 21 -7.15 -6.23 -11.01
C GLY A 21 -6.62 -6.72 -9.67
N ILE A 22 -7.49 -6.99 -8.70
CA ILE A 22 -7.12 -7.41 -7.34
C ILE A 22 -7.75 -8.78 -7.08
N GLN A 23 -6.96 -9.71 -6.51
CA GLN A 23 -7.50 -11.01 -6.13
C GLN A 23 -8.65 -10.82 -5.14
N VAL A 24 -9.72 -11.58 -5.33
CA VAL A 24 -10.94 -11.44 -4.53
C VAL A 24 -10.66 -11.52 -3.03
N GLN A 25 -9.81 -12.46 -2.61
CA GLN A 25 -9.49 -12.65 -1.19
C GLN A 25 -8.66 -11.50 -0.61
N HIS A 26 -8.08 -10.64 -1.44
CA HIS A 26 -7.28 -9.50 -0.98
C HIS A 26 -8.06 -8.18 -0.99
N ALA A 27 -9.19 -8.13 -1.69
CA ALA A 27 -9.85 -6.86 -1.98
C ALA A 27 -10.22 -6.07 -0.72
N SER A 28 -10.82 -6.72 0.27
CA SER A 28 -11.25 -6.04 1.49
C SER A 28 -10.07 -5.42 2.24
N ARG A 29 -9.00 -6.20 2.43
CA ARG A 29 -7.84 -5.72 3.19
C ARG A 29 -7.06 -4.66 2.41
N VAL A 30 -6.90 -4.85 1.10
CA VAL A 30 -6.25 -3.86 0.25
C VAL A 30 -7.03 -2.55 0.27
N GLY A 31 -8.35 -2.60 0.18
CA GLY A 31 -9.20 -1.40 0.25
C GLY A 31 -9.01 -0.64 1.55
N ARG A 32 -8.94 -1.37 2.67
CA ARG A 32 -8.67 -0.76 3.97
C ARG A 32 -7.29 -0.10 4.01
N ILE A 33 -6.27 -0.80 3.50
CA ILE A 33 -4.91 -0.25 3.47
C ILE A 33 -4.86 1.03 2.62
N LEU A 34 -5.49 1.03 1.44
CA LEU A 34 -5.50 2.21 0.57
C LEU A 34 -6.18 3.40 1.25
N SER A 35 -7.27 3.18 1.98
CA SER A 35 -7.92 4.24 2.73
C SER A 35 -7.01 4.82 3.82
N LEU A 36 -6.30 3.95 4.53
CA LEU A 36 -5.35 4.38 5.55
C LEU A 36 -4.20 5.18 4.95
N LEU A 37 -3.67 4.73 3.82
CA LEU A 37 -2.60 5.45 3.12
C LEU A 37 -3.05 6.83 2.66
N ASP A 38 -4.28 6.94 2.18
CA ASP A 38 -4.80 8.20 1.66
C ASP A 38 -4.92 9.27 2.77
N GLU A 39 -5.18 8.83 3.99
CA GLU A 39 -5.34 9.75 5.13
C GLU A 39 -4.03 10.01 5.87
N ALA A 40 -3.01 9.16 5.69
CA ALA A 40 -1.78 9.27 6.46
C ALA A 40 -0.90 10.41 5.95
N SER A 41 -0.26 11.11 6.88
CA SER A 41 0.74 12.14 6.58
C SER A 41 2.14 11.74 7.06
N SER A 42 2.26 10.63 7.79
CA SER A 42 3.54 10.11 8.26
C SER A 42 3.47 8.61 8.48
N PRO A 43 4.63 7.90 8.46
CA PRO A 43 4.64 6.45 8.69
C PRO A 43 4.08 6.05 10.04
N GLU A 44 4.28 6.85 11.07
CA GLU A 44 3.83 6.54 12.43
C GLU A 44 2.32 6.31 12.49
N GLN A 45 1.57 7.00 11.65
CA GLN A 45 0.11 6.86 11.61
C GLN A 45 -0.32 5.51 11.02
N LEU A 46 0.58 4.80 10.37
CA LEU A 46 0.31 3.52 9.74
C LEU A 46 0.80 2.33 10.56
N ASN A 47 1.33 2.57 11.75
CA ASN A 47 1.78 1.50 12.64
C ASN A 47 0.59 0.88 13.36
N ILE A 48 -0.23 0.16 12.60
CA ILE A 48 -1.50 -0.41 13.06
C ILE A 48 -1.33 -1.90 13.30
N PRO A 49 -1.72 -2.42 14.47
CA PRO A 49 -1.62 -3.85 14.75
C PRO A 49 -2.27 -4.70 13.66
N GLY A 50 -1.58 -5.75 13.25
CA GLY A 50 -2.06 -6.67 12.23
C GLY A 50 -1.67 -6.31 10.81
N LEU A 51 -1.13 -5.11 10.56
CA LEU A 51 -0.69 -4.70 9.22
C LEU A 51 0.83 -4.76 9.05
N PHE A 52 1.57 -4.91 10.15
CA PHE A 52 3.01 -5.16 10.14
C PHE A 52 3.80 -4.14 9.30
N LEU A 53 3.52 -2.87 9.50
CA LEU A 53 4.28 -1.81 8.83
C LEU A 53 5.77 -1.96 9.11
N HIS A 54 6.58 -1.94 8.05
CA HIS A 54 8.04 -1.95 8.22
C HIS A 54 8.73 -1.26 7.04
N PRO A 55 9.90 -0.65 7.28
CA PRO A 55 10.68 -0.08 6.19
C PRO A 55 11.44 -1.17 5.45
N LEU A 56 11.64 -0.97 4.16
CA LEU A 56 12.48 -1.86 3.36
C LEU A 56 13.93 -1.39 3.42
N LYS A 57 14.85 -2.30 3.13
CA LYS A 57 16.28 -2.06 3.29
C LYS A 57 17.02 -2.22 1.96
N GLY A 58 18.31 -1.88 1.98
CA GLY A 58 19.17 -2.03 0.81
C GLY A 58 18.78 -1.10 -0.31
N GLU A 59 18.66 -1.64 -1.52
CA GLU A 59 18.30 -0.85 -2.70
C GLU A 59 16.90 -0.27 -2.63
N ARG A 60 16.07 -0.81 -1.75
CA ARG A 60 14.69 -0.35 -1.57
C ARG A 60 14.52 0.57 -0.36
N LYS A 61 15.62 1.08 0.18
CA LYS A 61 15.58 2.01 1.29
C LYS A 61 14.71 3.23 0.91
N GLY A 62 13.81 3.59 1.81
CA GLY A 62 12.84 4.67 1.56
C GLY A 62 11.45 4.15 1.24
N GLU A 63 11.32 2.86 0.88
CA GLU A 63 10.01 2.24 0.72
C GLU A 63 9.54 1.63 2.03
N TRP A 64 8.23 1.57 2.18
CA TRP A 64 7.55 0.94 3.31
C TRP A 64 6.67 -0.18 2.79
N ALA A 65 6.38 -1.15 3.65
CA ALA A 65 5.50 -2.26 3.30
C ALA A 65 4.48 -2.54 4.40
N MET A 66 3.28 -2.91 3.99
CA MET A 66 2.22 -3.39 4.88
C MET A 66 1.73 -4.73 4.35
N THR A 67 1.47 -5.68 5.26
CA THR A 67 1.10 -7.04 4.90
C THR A 67 -0.35 -7.13 4.45
N VAL A 68 -0.57 -7.76 3.30
CA VAL A 68 -1.91 -8.13 2.83
C VAL A 68 -2.23 -9.56 3.29
N SER A 69 -1.46 -10.53 2.81
CA SER A 69 -1.65 -11.94 3.13
C SER A 69 -0.44 -12.73 2.65
N GLY A 70 0.08 -13.64 3.47
CA GLY A 70 1.27 -14.41 3.12
C GLY A 70 2.42 -13.49 2.73
N ASN A 71 2.94 -13.63 1.52
CA ASN A 71 4.00 -12.77 1.02
C ASN A 71 3.50 -11.51 0.31
N TRP A 72 2.19 -11.37 0.15
CA TRP A 72 1.63 -10.21 -0.54
C TRP A 72 1.72 -8.96 0.33
N ARG A 73 2.26 -7.89 -0.26
CA ARG A 73 2.51 -6.63 0.43
C ARG A 73 2.02 -5.46 -0.41
N VAL A 74 1.48 -4.45 0.26
CA VAL A 74 1.34 -3.13 -0.34
C VAL A 74 2.60 -2.36 0.02
N THR A 75 3.33 -1.88 -0.98
CA THR A 75 4.54 -1.09 -0.79
C THR A 75 4.30 0.34 -1.27
N PHE A 76 5.01 1.29 -0.66
CA PHE A 76 4.78 2.70 -0.96
C PHE A 76 5.94 3.54 -0.40
N CYS A 77 5.97 4.81 -0.80
CA CYS A 77 6.92 5.79 -0.27
C CYS A 77 6.16 7.02 0.21
N PHE A 78 6.78 7.79 1.09
CA PHE A 78 6.30 9.12 1.43
C PHE A 78 7.07 10.17 0.62
N ASP A 79 6.35 11.17 0.16
CA ASP A 79 6.91 12.38 -0.45
C ASP A 79 6.33 13.55 0.35
N GLY A 80 7.08 14.00 1.37
CA GLY A 80 6.52 14.90 2.35
C GLY A 80 5.38 14.21 3.09
N GLU A 81 4.20 14.80 3.05
CA GLU A 81 3.01 14.25 3.70
C GLU A 81 2.16 13.40 2.75
N ASP A 82 2.56 13.29 1.49
CA ASP A 82 1.83 12.50 0.50
C ASP A 82 2.43 11.11 0.35
N VAL A 83 1.61 10.19 -0.15
CA VAL A 83 2.02 8.80 -0.42
C VAL A 83 2.15 8.63 -1.92
N ILE A 84 3.25 8.04 -2.36
CA ILE A 84 3.54 7.83 -3.78
C ILE A 84 3.98 6.39 -4.06
N ALA A 85 3.97 6.02 -5.33
CA ALA A 85 4.49 4.74 -5.82
C ALA A 85 3.84 3.53 -5.15
N VAL A 86 2.54 3.59 -4.93
CA VAL A 86 1.81 2.50 -4.26
C VAL A 86 1.76 1.28 -5.18
N ASN A 87 2.22 0.15 -4.66
CA ASN A 87 2.31 -1.10 -5.42
C ASN A 87 1.75 -2.26 -4.60
N LEU A 88 1.37 -3.32 -5.30
CA LEU A 88 0.96 -4.58 -4.68
C LEU A 88 1.89 -5.65 -5.25
N GLU A 89 2.64 -6.33 -4.40
CA GLU A 89 3.64 -7.27 -4.87
C GLU A 89 3.72 -8.50 -3.97
N ASP A 90 4.12 -9.62 -4.59
CA ASP A 90 4.42 -10.87 -3.90
C ASP A 90 5.89 -10.78 -3.47
N TYR A 91 6.12 -10.40 -2.22
CA TYR A 91 7.43 -10.06 -1.68
C TYR A 91 8.00 -11.25 -0.91
N HIS A 92 9.10 -11.79 -1.41
CA HIS A 92 9.82 -12.83 -0.66
C HIS A 92 11.29 -12.57 -0.49
#